data_112e14328eb23dd12b7b3f66adb18422
#
_entry.id   112e14328eb23dd12b7b3f66adb18422
#
_cell.length_a   1.000
_cell.length_b   1.000
_cell.length_c   1.000
_cell.angle_alpha   90.00
_cell.angle_beta   90.00
_cell.angle_gamma   90.00
#
_symmetry.space_group_name_H-M   'P 1'
#
loop_
_entity.id
_entity.type
_entity.pdbx_description
1 polymer ?
#
loop_
_entity_poly.entity_id
_entity_poly.type
_entity_poly.pdbx_seq_one_letter_code
_entity_poly.pdbx_strand_id
1 'polypeptide(L)'
;MINKKTVLIGGGMLALFGAVMIALVIQANSTERSHVADDVVRLSDFKSTDAALIKQGEYVMRSADCAACHTAKSGAFAGGYVISTPFGDIQSSNITPDRESGIGNYTERDFFNAVRQGQGRHGLLFPAMPYTDYTRMSDEDLRALWAYFSTVEPRQHKVEELAGMSFPFNQRVLMAGWNWMFFENKPFVPDAGQSPEWNRGRYLVDGAGHCAACHSPRNSLGGSVSKQALQGGLVGTWFAPNITNDHYLGLGDSTIEQIVDYLKTGSDGVAVASGPMAEAIENSTQHLSNADLRAIAVYLKSLPGAPQSPPVALSSSDTRMQRGAEGYEVHCSACHGTAGEGVSHMITGFAGNKSILVDSTETLTSVVLGGARGVHTHTYVTGAGMPAFDWKLSDSEIADILTFVRNSWGNRARPVTAEQVASMRKQLDLQPQMRASVQ
;
A
#
# COMPACT_ATOMS: atom_id res chain seq x y z
N MET A 1 26.98 46.29 10.96
CA MET A 1 28.00 45.93 9.96
C MET A 1 28.15 44.42 9.91
N ILE A 2 27.69 43.79 8.85
CA ILE A 2 27.80 42.31 8.67
C ILE A 2 29.27 42.02 8.36
N ASN A 3 29.90 41.17 9.15
CA ASN A 3 31.32 40.86 9.06
C ASN A 3 31.61 40.12 7.74
N LYS A 4 32.55 40.62 6.93
CA LYS A 4 32.97 40.02 5.64
C LYS A 4 33.28 38.51 5.74
N LYS A 5 33.80 38.06 6.89
CA LYS A 5 34.01 36.62 7.17
C LYS A 5 32.73 35.81 7.23
N THR A 6 31.65 36.36 7.81
CA THR A 6 30.36 35.69 7.90
C THR A 6 29.70 35.56 6.52
N VAL A 7 29.84 36.55 5.65
CA VAL A 7 29.35 36.51 4.26
C VAL A 7 30.14 35.51 3.41
N LEU A 8 31.45 35.41 3.60
CA LEU A 8 32.30 34.44 2.89
C LEU A 8 31.99 32.99 3.33
N ILE A 9 31.76 32.75 4.63
CA ILE A 9 31.41 31.41 5.15
C ILE A 9 30.01 31.01 4.69
N GLY A 10 29.03 31.93 4.71
CA GLY A 10 27.70 31.69 4.20
C GLY A 10 27.65 31.41 2.70
N GLY A 11 28.45 32.19 1.91
CA GLY A 11 28.55 31.94 0.47
C GLY A 11 29.25 30.63 0.13
N GLY A 12 30.28 30.25 0.89
CA GLY A 12 30.95 28.96 0.75
C GLY A 12 30.06 27.75 1.04
N MET A 13 29.25 27.85 2.12
CA MET A 13 28.28 26.78 2.44
C MET A 13 27.15 26.64 1.39
N LEU A 14 26.66 27.77 0.86
CA LEU A 14 25.67 27.75 -0.22
C LEU A 14 26.23 27.16 -1.51
N ALA A 15 27.46 27.49 -1.86
CA ALA A 15 28.13 26.92 -3.03
C ALA A 15 28.43 25.43 -2.87
N LEU A 16 28.85 25.00 -1.68
CA LEU A 16 29.07 23.58 -1.37
C LEU A 16 27.76 22.80 -1.41
N PHE A 17 26.68 23.35 -0.84
CA PHE A 17 25.34 22.74 -0.90
C PHE A 17 24.84 22.63 -2.35
N GLY A 18 25.02 23.66 -3.15
CA GLY A 18 24.72 23.66 -4.59
C GLY A 18 25.49 22.59 -5.36
N ALA A 19 26.79 22.46 -5.10
CA ALA A 19 27.65 21.44 -5.74
C ALA A 19 27.24 20.01 -5.31
N VAL A 20 26.94 19.80 -4.05
CA VAL A 20 26.43 18.50 -3.55
C VAL A 20 25.11 18.16 -4.19
N MET A 21 24.17 19.11 -4.29
CA MET A 21 22.87 18.89 -4.94
C MET A 21 23.04 18.57 -6.44
N ILE A 22 23.94 19.25 -7.16
CA ILE A 22 24.26 18.96 -8.55
C ILE A 22 24.86 17.56 -8.68
N ALA A 23 25.80 17.18 -7.81
CA ALA A 23 26.40 15.85 -7.80
C ALA A 23 25.35 14.76 -7.52
N LEU A 24 24.42 14.98 -6.57
CA LEU A 24 23.32 14.06 -6.28
C LEU A 24 22.34 13.92 -7.47
N VAL A 25 22.03 15.01 -8.17
CA VAL A 25 21.21 14.98 -9.39
C VAL A 25 21.92 14.20 -10.49
N ILE A 26 23.22 14.43 -10.70
CA ILE A 26 24.02 13.68 -11.68
C ILE A 26 24.08 12.20 -11.29
N GLN A 27 24.32 11.87 -10.03
CA GLN A 27 24.37 10.48 -9.55
C GLN A 27 23.01 9.80 -9.68
N ALA A 28 21.91 10.47 -9.33
CA ALA A 28 20.55 9.95 -9.50
C ALA A 28 20.19 9.66 -10.97
N ASN A 29 20.76 10.43 -11.91
CA ASN A 29 20.55 10.25 -13.34
C ASN A 29 21.57 9.28 -14.00
N SER A 30 22.68 8.94 -13.34
CA SER A 30 23.76 8.13 -13.92
C SER A 30 23.77 6.66 -13.49
N THR A 31 22.94 6.26 -12.54
CA THR A 31 22.83 4.86 -12.10
C THR A 31 21.96 4.03 -13.05
N GLU A 32 22.45 3.88 -14.27
CA GLU A 32 21.82 3.03 -15.28
C GLU A 32 22.11 1.55 -14.98
N ARG A 33 21.11 0.79 -14.70
CA ARG A 33 21.21 -0.66 -14.40
C ARG A 33 20.83 -1.55 -15.55
N SER A 34 20.10 -1.05 -16.53
CA SER A 34 19.55 -1.90 -17.56
C SER A 34 20.59 -2.17 -18.65
N HIS A 35 20.87 -3.44 -18.91
CA HIS A 35 21.58 -3.89 -20.10
C HIS A 35 20.68 -3.86 -21.36
N VAL A 36 19.68 -2.97 -21.37
CA VAL A 36 18.77 -2.82 -22.50
C VAL A 36 19.49 -2.05 -23.60
N ALA A 37 19.51 -2.58 -24.81
CA ALA A 37 20.06 -1.91 -25.97
C ALA A 37 19.36 -0.56 -26.21
N ASP A 38 20.06 0.42 -26.80
CA ASP A 38 19.50 1.71 -27.22
C ASP A 38 18.57 1.55 -28.44
N ASP A 39 17.57 0.68 -28.33
CA ASP A 39 16.59 0.53 -29.38
C ASP A 39 15.69 1.76 -29.42
N VAL A 40 15.69 2.42 -30.57
CA VAL A 40 14.88 3.62 -30.84
C VAL A 40 13.38 3.28 -30.96
N VAL A 41 13.01 2.03 -30.75
CA VAL A 41 11.60 1.57 -30.84
C VAL A 41 10.82 2.11 -29.65
N ARG A 42 9.79 2.87 -29.97
CA ARG A 42 8.87 3.44 -28.95
C ARG A 42 7.71 2.49 -28.71
N LEU A 43 7.13 2.55 -27.50
CA LEU A 43 6.01 1.68 -27.13
C LEU A 43 4.83 1.81 -28.12
N SER A 44 4.55 3.00 -28.59
CA SER A 44 3.46 3.26 -29.56
C SER A 44 3.71 2.64 -30.95
N ASP A 45 4.99 2.37 -31.28
CA ASP A 45 5.40 1.78 -32.57
C ASP A 45 5.66 0.29 -32.46
N PHE A 46 5.67 -0.24 -31.25
CA PHE A 46 5.89 -1.64 -30.94
C PHE A 46 4.59 -2.33 -30.57
N LYS A 47 4.33 -3.48 -31.16
CA LYS A 47 3.25 -4.36 -30.74
C LYS A 47 3.75 -5.78 -30.69
N SER A 48 3.83 -6.33 -29.48
CA SER A 48 4.25 -7.72 -29.29
C SER A 48 3.25 -8.67 -29.96
N THR A 49 3.75 -9.68 -30.62
CA THR A 49 2.98 -10.81 -31.17
C THR A 49 3.21 -12.10 -30.40
N ASP A 50 4.11 -12.08 -29.41
CA ASP A 50 4.40 -13.22 -28.54
C ASP A 50 3.31 -13.36 -27.46
N ALA A 51 2.36 -14.26 -27.69
CA ALA A 51 1.24 -14.48 -26.79
C ALA A 51 1.68 -14.98 -25.39
N ALA A 52 2.78 -15.75 -25.31
CA ALA A 52 3.28 -16.24 -24.03
C ALA A 52 3.90 -15.10 -23.22
N LEU A 53 4.68 -14.24 -23.86
CA LEU A 53 5.30 -13.07 -23.22
C LEU A 53 4.24 -12.04 -22.80
N ILE A 54 3.21 -11.81 -23.62
CA ILE A 54 2.09 -10.93 -23.27
C ILE A 54 1.35 -11.45 -22.04
N LYS A 55 1.05 -12.77 -21.99
CA LYS A 55 0.39 -13.38 -20.85
C LYS A 55 1.23 -13.31 -19.56
N GLN A 56 2.54 -13.52 -19.68
CA GLN A 56 3.47 -13.32 -18.57
C GLN A 56 3.45 -11.86 -18.12
N GLY A 57 3.46 -10.91 -19.05
CA GLY A 57 3.37 -9.47 -18.74
C GLY A 57 2.08 -9.08 -18.03
N GLU A 58 0.94 -9.66 -18.44
CA GLU A 58 -0.33 -9.49 -17.71
C GLU A 58 -0.21 -10.01 -16.26
N TYR A 59 0.39 -11.19 -16.08
CA TYR A 59 0.61 -11.76 -14.75
C TYR A 59 1.52 -10.87 -13.89
N VAL A 60 2.59 -10.34 -14.45
CA VAL A 60 3.49 -9.41 -13.76
C VAL A 60 2.78 -8.09 -13.43
N MET A 61 1.97 -7.54 -14.36
CA MET A 61 1.15 -6.36 -14.15
C MET A 61 0.18 -6.56 -12.97
N ARG A 62 -0.45 -7.75 -12.89
CA ARG A 62 -1.31 -8.12 -11.75
C ARG A 62 -0.50 -8.21 -10.46
N SER A 63 0.65 -8.90 -10.46
CA SER A 63 1.48 -9.05 -9.26
C SER A 63 2.06 -7.73 -8.77
N ALA A 64 2.30 -6.77 -9.68
CA ALA A 64 2.77 -5.42 -9.38
C ALA A 64 1.64 -4.41 -9.14
N ASP A 65 0.39 -4.85 -9.17
CA ASP A 65 -0.81 -4.05 -8.86
C ASP A 65 -0.91 -2.72 -9.63
N CYS A 66 -0.41 -2.68 -10.88
CA CYS A 66 -0.37 -1.44 -11.66
C CYS A 66 -1.77 -0.83 -11.87
N ALA A 67 -2.78 -1.70 -12.03
CA ALA A 67 -4.14 -1.29 -12.31
C ALA A 67 -4.79 -0.52 -11.14
N ALA A 68 -4.48 -0.84 -9.89
CA ALA A 68 -5.06 -0.20 -8.72
C ALA A 68 -4.82 1.31 -8.69
N CYS A 69 -3.59 1.73 -9.05
CA CYS A 69 -3.24 3.15 -9.09
C CYS A 69 -3.48 3.78 -10.46
N HIS A 70 -3.20 3.06 -11.56
CA HIS A 70 -3.22 3.66 -12.90
C HIS A 70 -4.57 3.55 -13.63
N THR A 71 -5.61 3.00 -12.97
CA THR A 71 -6.98 2.94 -13.50
C THR A 71 -7.91 3.80 -12.65
N ALA A 72 -8.62 4.72 -13.30
CA ALA A 72 -9.62 5.59 -12.68
C ALA A 72 -10.82 5.76 -13.63
N LYS A 73 -11.68 6.76 -13.40
CA LYS A 73 -12.83 7.06 -14.26
C LYS A 73 -12.44 7.31 -15.73
N SER A 74 -11.19 7.73 -15.97
CA SER A 74 -10.61 7.93 -17.31
C SER A 74 -10.43 6.62 -18.11
N GLY A 75 -10.50 5.48 -17.45
CA GLY A 75 -10.37 4.14 -18.02
C GLY A 75 -9.10 3.41 -17.61
N ALA A 76 -8.99 2.16 -18.06
CA ALA A 76 -7.87 1.29 -17.72
C ALA A 76 -6.52 1.92 -18.11
N PHE A 77 -5.62 2.01 -17.15
CA PHE A 77 -4.28 2.55 -17.25
C PHE A 77 -4.16 4.02 -17.70
N ALA A 78 -5.28 4.76 -17.81
CA ALA A 78 -5.26 6.15 -18.23
C ALA A 78 -4.91 7.13 -17.09
N GLY A 79 -4.65 6.65 -15.89
CA GLY A 79 -4.24 7.45 -14.74
C GLY A 79 -5.35 8.33 -14.15
N GLY A 80 -4.96 9.25 -13.27
CA GLY A 80 -5.89 10.18 -12.62
C GLY A 80 -6.43 9.67 -11.26
N TYR A 81 -5.94 8.54 -10.77
CA TYR A 81 -6.22 8.10 -9.40
C TYR A 81 -5.46 9.00 -8.41
N VAL A 82 -6.17 9.49 -7.41
CA VAL A 82 -5.61 10.41 -6.41
C VAL A 82 -5.02 9.63 -5.24
N ILE A 83 -3.74 9.84 -5.00
CA ILE A 83 -3.00 9.29 -3.87
C ILE A 83 -2.75 10.42 -2.88
N SER A 84 -3.45 10.42 -1.76
CA SER A 84 -3.26 11.41 -0.71
C SER A 84 -2.03 11.10 0.12
N THR A 85 -1.18 12.09 0.31
CA THR A 85 0.04 12.00 1.11
C THR A 85 0.11 13.14 2.13
N PRO A 86 0.95 13.03 3.18
CA PRO A 86 1.18 14.15 4.10
C PRO A 86 1.75 15.43 3.44
N PHE A 87 2.21 15.32 2.18
CA PHE A 87 2.81 16.42 1.41
C PHE A 87 1.86 17.03 0.37
N GLY A 88 0.65 16.47 0.26
CA GLY A 88 -0.37 16.83 -0.73
C GLY A 88 -0.76 15.64 -1.60
N ASP A 89 -1.72 15.88 -2.49
CA ASP A 89 -2.29 14.84 -3.36
C ASP A 89 -1.48 14.70 -4.65
N ILE A 90 -1.19 13.46 -5.01
CA ILE A 90 -0.54 13.09 -6.28
C ILE A 90 -1.55 12.33 -7.12
N GLN A 91 -1.66 12.67 -8.40
CA GLN A 91 -2.43 11.89 -9.34
C GLN A 91 -1.53 10.93 -10.11
N SER A 92 -1.97 9.68 -10.27
CA SER A 92 -1.23 8.67 -11.03
C SER A 92 -1.17 9.02 -12.51
N SER A 93 -0.03 8.74 -13.15
CA SER A 93 0.20 9.00 -14.58
C SER A 93 -0.65 8.10 -15.48
N ASN A 94 -0.93 8.57 -16.68
CA ASN A 94 -1.38 7.75 -17.79
C ASN A 94 -0.22 6.86 -18.27
N ILE A 95 -0.36 5.55 -18.18
CA ILE A 95 0.63 4.55 -18.62
C ILE A 95 0.17 3.75 -19.84
N THR A 96 -0.85 4.23 -20.57
CA THR A 96 -1.22 3.66 -21.87
C THR A 96 -0.19 4.04 -22.95
N PRO A 97 -0.11 3.32 -24.07
CA PRO A 97 0.79 3.65 -25.18
C PRO A 97 0.36 4.90 -26.01
N ASP A 98 -0.41 5.81 -25.39
CA ASP A 98 -0.70 7.11 -25.98
C ASP A 98 0.56 7.99 -26.05
N ARG A 99 0.80 8.62 -27.21
CA ARG A 99 2.02 9.39 -27.45
C ARG A 99 2.07 10.73 -26.72
N GLU A 100 0.93 11.36 -26.58
CA GLU A 100 0.85 12.73 -26.07
C GLU A 100 0.75 12.76 -24.54
N SER A 101 -0.13 11.94 -24.00
CA SER A 101 -0.47 11.96 -22.58
C SER A 101 0.00 10.72 -21.78
N GLY A 102 0.40 9.64 -22.47
CA GLY A 102 0.84 8.39 -21.88
C GLY A 102 2.34 8.13 -22.05
N ILE A 103 2.71 6.85 -22.01
CA ILE A 103 4.10 6.37 -22.16
C ILE A 103 4.43 5.92 -23.60
N GLY A 104 3.59 6.26 -24.60
CA GLY A 104 3.78 5.84 -25.99
C GLY A 104 5.11 6.28 -26.61
N ASN A 105 5.71 7.35 -26.12
CA ASN A 105 7.02 7.84 -26.54
C ASN A 105 8.21 7.23 -25.77
N TYR A 106 7.97 6.35 -24.79
CA TYR A 106 9.04 5.65 -24.08
C TYR A 106 9.69 4.60 -24.96
N THR A 107 11.00 4.47 -24.86
CA THR A 107 11.75 3.28 -25.25
C THR A 107 11.64 2.21 -24.15
N GLU A 108 12.05 0.98 -24.42
CA GLU A 108 12.11 -0.07 -23.38
C GLU A 108 13.00 0.36 -22.21
N ARG A 109 14.11 1.02 -22.48
CA ARG A 109 15.01 1.60 -21.46
C ARG A 109 14.31 2.64 -20.60
N ASP A 110 13.57 3.58 -21.20
CA ASP A 110 12.82 4.59 -20.44
C ASP A 110 11.80 3.94 -19.51
N PHE A 111 11.12 2.90 -19.99
CA PHE A 111 10.17 2.14 -19.20
C PHE A 111 10.86 1.44 -18.01
N PHE A 112 11.99 0.77 -18.24
CA PHE A 112 12.76 0.12 -17.18
C PHE A 112 13.25 1.13 -16.13
N ASN A 113 13.76 2.27 -16.59
CA ASN A 113 14.22 3.34 -15.69
C ASN A 113 13.07 3.94 -14.88
N ALA A 114 11.89 4.11 -15.48
CA ALA A 114 10.71 4.60 -14.75
C ALA A 114 10.28 3.62 -13.65
N VAL A 115 10.17 2.33 -13.98
CA VAL A 115 9.70 1.31 -13.05
C VAL A 115 10.72 1.03 -11.94
N ARG A 116 12.01 0.88 -12.26
CA ARG A 116 13.02 0.47 -11.28
C ARG A 116 13.73 1.61 -10.58
N GLN A 117 13.87 2.75 -11.23
CA GLN A 117 14.72 3.83 -10.74
C GLN A 117 13.94 5.11 -10.43
N GLY A 118 12.62 5.10 -10.70
CA GLY A 118 11.80 6.28 -10.52
C GLY A 118 12.20 7.44 -11.45
N GLN A 119 12.71 7.13 -12.67
CA GLN A 119 13.10 8.13 -13.67
C GLN A 119 12.03 8.22 -14.75
N GLY A 120 11.09 9.14 -14.57
CA GLY A 120 10.01 9.36 -15.52
C GLY A 120 10.31 10.43 -16.56
N ARG A 121 9.40 10.61 -17.52
CA ARG A 121 9.51 11.57 -18.63
C ARG A 121 9.74 13.01 -18.17
N HIS A 122 9.17 13.39 -17.04
CA HIS A 122 9.20 14.74 -16.50
C HIS A 122 10.19 14.90 -15.32
N GLY A 123 11.11 13.96 -15.17
CA GLY A 123 12.10 13.93 -14.08
C GLY A 123 11.81 12.80 -13.08
N LEU A 124 12.38 12.91 -11.89
CA LEU A 124 12.25 11.89 -10.86
C LEU A 124 10.79 11.72 -10.42
N LEU A 125 10.38 10.48 -10.25
CA LEU A 125 9.06 10.13 -9.72
C LEU A 125 9.03 10.29 -8.19
N PHE A 126 7.83 10.51 -7.66
CA PHE A 126 7.59 10.44 -6.23
C PHE A 126 7.45 8.96 -5.81
N PRO A 127 7.86 8.59 -4.58
CA PRO A 127 7.82 7.21 -4.10
C PRO A 127 6.40 6.71 -3.78
N ALA A 128 5.37 7.46 -4.17
CA ALA A 128 4.01 6.97 -4.34
C ALA A 128 3.93 5.90 -5.46
N MET A 129 4.76 6.03 -6.50
CA MET A 129 5.14 4.93 -7.39
C MET A 129 6.19 4.09 -6.68
N PRO A 130 5.96 2.80 -6.36
CA PRO A 130 6.83 2.03 -5.47
C PRO A 130 8.10 1.50 -6.16
N TYR A 131 8.83 2.37 -6.91
CA TYR A 131 10.10 2.03 -7.55
C TYR A 131 11.16 1.58 -6.54
N THR A 132 11.04 1.98 -5.28
CA THR A 132 11.90 1.51 -4.18
C THR A 132 11.84 0.01 -3.97
N ASP A 133 10.73 -0.61 -4.31
CA ASP A 133 10.49 -2.04 -4.26
C ASP A 133 10.66 -2.66 -5.65
N TYR A 134 10.09 -2.06 -6.70
CA TYR A 134 10.20 -2.52 -8.08
C TYR A 134 11.63 -2.57 -8.61
N THR A 135 12.58 -1.86 -7.98
CA THR A 135 14.01 -1.99 -8.29
C THR A 135 14.50 -3.45 -8.23
N ARG A 136 13.78 -4.33 -7.53
CA ARG A 136 14.08 -5.77 -7.40
C ARG A 136 13.50 -6.61 -8.53
N MET A 137 12.61 -6.07 -9.36
CA MET A 137 12.04 -6.82 -10.47
C MET A 137 13.10 -7.21 -11.50
N SER A 138 12.96 -8.40 -12.05
CA SER A 138 13.89 -8.93 -13.05
C SER A 138 13.74 -8.23 -14.42
N ASP A 139 14.79 -8.32 -15.26
CA ASP A 139 14.70 -7.83 -16.64
C ASP A 139 13.67 -8.63 -17.45
N GLU A 140 13.52 -9.92 -17.16
CA GLU A 140 12.54 -10.79 -17.79
C GLU A 140 11.11 -10.30 -17.52
N ASP A 141 10.78 -10.01 -16.25
CA ASP A 141 9.47 -9.51 -15.87
C ASP A 141 9.19 -8.12 -16.47
N LEU A 142 10.19 -7.23 -16.54
CA LEU A 142 10.00 -5.93 -17.17
C LEU A 142 9.83 -6.01 -18.69
N ARG A 143 10.53 -6.93 -19.38
CA ARG A 143 10.28 -7.19 -20.80
C ARG A 143 8.90 -7.75 -21.05
N ALA A 144 8.43 -8.63 -20.17
CA ALA A 144 7.07 -9.14 -20.24
C ALA A 144 6.03 -8.01 -20.03
N LEU A 145 6.26 -7.13 -19.05
CA LEU A 145 5.42 -5.93 -18.85
C LEU A 145 5.40 -5.02 -20.08
N TRP A 146 6.58 -4.74 -20.67
CA TRP A 146 6.70 -3.95 -21.91
C TRP A 146 5.87 -4.56 -23.04
N ALA A 147 6.00 -5.88 -23.24
CA ALA A 147 5.21 -6.59 -24.24
C ALA A 147 3.70 -6.49 -23.97
N TYR A 148 3.27 -6.63 -22.72
CA TYR A 148 1.87 -6.47 -22.33
C TYR A 148 1.37 -5.04 -22.61
N PHE A 149 2.09 -4.01 -22.14
CA PHE A 149 1.67 -2.61 -22.33
C PHE A 149 1.63 -2.20 -23.80
N SER A 150 2.42 -2.84 -24.68
CA SER A 150 2.33 -2.63 -26.13
C SER A 150 0.99 -3.04 -26.72
N THR A 151 0.20 -3.87 -26.02
CA THR A 151 -1.12 -4.36 -26.45
C THR A 151 -2.29 -3.60 -25.83
N VAL A 152 -2.02 -2.77 -24.83
CA VAL A 152 -3.03 -1.94 -24.17
C VAL A 152 -3.55 -0.88 -25.14
N GLU A 153 -4.85 -0.59 -25.08
CA GLU A 153 -5.47 0.44 -25.91
C GLU A 153 -4.97 1.83 -25.53
N PRO A 154 -4.44 2.63 -26.47
CA PRO A 154 -4.05 4.01 -26.18
C PRO A 154 -5.25 4.85 -25.75
N ARG A 155 -5.10 5.62 -24.67
CA ARG A 155 -6.13 6.54 -24.17
C ARG A 155 -5.54 7.93 -24.00
N GLN A 156 -6.08 8.89 -24.70
CA GLN A 156 -5.67 10.28 -24.56
C GLN A 156 -6.31 10.87 -23.29
N HIS A 157 -5.49 10.96 -22.23
CA HIS A 157 -5.87 11.56 -20.96
C HIS A 157 -4.67 12.24 -20.33
N LYS A 158 -4.63 13.57 -20.36
CA LYS A 158 -3.58 14.37 -19.73
C LYS A 158 -3.86 14.51 -18.25
N VAL A 159 -2.94 14.05 -17.41
CA VAL A 159 -3.01 14.15 -15.96
C VAL A 159 -2.09 15.24 -15.46
N GLU A 160 -2.61 16.14 -14.63
CA GLU A 160 -1.81 17.13 -13.92
C GLU A 160 -1.35 16.53 -12.57
N GLU A 161 -0.33 15.68 -12.65
CA GLU A 161 0.10 14.77 -11.57
C GLU A 161 0.32 15.44 -10.21
N LEU A 162 0.77 16.70 -10.19
CA LEU A 162 1.17 17.43 -8.99
C LEU A 162 0.25 18.61 -8.65
N ALA A 163 -0.92 18.70 -9.26
CA ALA A 163 -1.86 19.82 -9.02
C ALA A 163 -2.30 19.93 -7.56
N GLY A 164 -2.35 18.80 -6.84
CA GLY A 164 -2.70 18.76 -5.40
C GLY A 164 -1.53 18.97 -4.44
N MET A 165 -0.31 19.23 -4.94
CA MET A 165 0.89 19.42 -4.11
C MET A 165 1.30 20.88 -4.03
N SER A 166 1.57 21.37 -2.82
CA SER A 166 2.07 22.73 -2.60
C SER A 166 3.59 22.83 -2.74
N PHE A 167 4.09 24.03 -3.09
CA PHE A 167 5.52 24.32 -3.01
C PHE A 167 6.03 24.19 -1.55
N PRO A 168 7.22 23.60 -1.30
CA PRO A 168 8.20 23.10 -2.27
C PRO A 168 8.00 21.63 -2.68
N PHE A 169 7.02 20.93 -2.13
CA PHE A 169 6.86 19.47 -2.30
C PHE A 169 6.50 19.05 -3.73
N ASN A 170 6.01 19.96 -4.56
CA ASN A 170 5.77 19.74 -6.00
C ASN A 170 7.03 19.79 -6.86
N GLN A 171 8.23 19.97 -6.26
CA GLN A 171 9.48 20.05 -7.01
C GLN A 171 10.15 18.69 -7.11
N ARG A 172 10.10 18.06 -8.30
CA ARG A 172 10.67 16.72 -8.55
C ARG A 172 12.16 16.61 -8.26
N VAL A 173 12.91 17.70 -8.40
CA VAL A 173 14.37 17.74 -8.09
C VAL A 173 14.66 17.38 -6.64
N LEU A 174 13.73 17.62 -5.70
CA LEU A 174 13.91 17.25 -4.30
C LEU A 174 13.99 15.73 -4.10
N MET A 175 13.43 14.95 -5.05
CA MET A 175 13.51 13.50 -5.01
C MET A 175 14.93 12.97 -5.20
N ALA A 176 15.87 13.75 -5.74
CA ALA A 176 17.28 13.37 -5.77
C ALA A 176 17.88 13.22 -4.36
N GLY A 177 17.59 14.18 -3.47
CA GLY A 177 17.99 14.10 -2.06
C GLY A 177 17.25 13.02 -1.29
N TRP A 178 15.95 12.85 -1.57
CA TRP A 178 15.16 11.78 -0.97
C TRP A 178 15.68 10.39 -1.38
N ASN A 179 15.95 10.18 -2.66
CA ASN A 179 16.51 8.93 -3.18
C ASN A 179 17.89 8.63 -2.57
N TRP A 180 18.73 9.62 -2.41
CA TRP A 180 20.02 9.43 -1.74
C TRP A 180 19.87 8.92 -0.30
N MET A 181 18.85 9.35 0.42
CA MET A 181 18.60 8.94 1.81
C MET A 181 17.88 7.60 1.94
N PHE A 182 16.95 7.28 1.03
CA PHE A 182 15.95 6.21 1.25
C PHE A 182 15.84 5.21 0.11
N PHE A 183 16.46 5.44 -1.03
CA PHE A 183 16.38 4.53 -2.17
C PHE A 183 17.68 3.76 -2.36
N GLU A 184 17.58 2.45 -2.30
CA GLU A 184 18.67 1.55 -2.59
C GLU A 184 18.41 0.85 -3.92
N ASN A 185 19.06 1.33 -4.99
CA ASN A 185 18.93 0.78 -6.34
C ASN A 185 19.69 -0.56 -6.47
N LYS A 186 19.08 -1.67 -6.02
CA LYS A 186 19.69 -3.02 -6.04
C LYS A 186 18.79 -4.05 -6.70
N PRO A 187 19.35 -4.94 -7.58
CA PRO A 187 18.60 -6.07 -8.11
C PRO A 187 18.26 -7.07 -7.00
N PHE A 188 17.23 -7.88 -7.24
CA PHE A 188 16.98 -9.05 -6.42
C PHE A 188 18.12 -10.05 -6.60
N VAL A 189 18.65 -10.55 -5.49
CA VAL A 189 19.63 -11.63 -5.46
C VAL A 189 19.04 -12.75 -4.60
N PRO A 190 18.80 -13.95 -5.17
CA PRO A 190 18.33 -15.09 -4.38
C PRO A 190 19.31 -15.44 -3.27
N ASP A 191 18.79 -15.82 -2.12
CA ASP A 191 19.56 -16.38 -1.03
C ASP A 191 19.80 -17.87 -1.27
N ALA A 192 21.06 -18.27 -1.49
CA ALA A 192 21.44 -19.64 -1.76
C ALA A 192 21.21 -20.58 -0.55
N GLY A 193 21.09 -20.04 0.67
CA GLY A 193 20.77 -20.79 1.89
C GLY A 193 19.29 -21.10 2.06
N GLN A 194 18.42 -20.55 1.19
CA GLN A 194 16.96 -20.69 1.27
C GLN A 194 16.40 -21.50 0.11
N SER A 195 15.19 -22.04 0.30
CA SER A 195 14.50 -22.78 -0.75
C SER A 195 14.12 -21.90 -1.95
N PRO A 196 13.93 -22.47 -3.14
CA PRO A 196 13.39 -21.75 -4.30
C PRO A 196 12.01 -21.12 -4.00
N GLU A 197 11.14 -21.79 -3.26
CA GLU A 197 9.84 -21.30 -2.86
C GLU A 197 9.97 -20.05 -1.95
N TRP A 198 10.86 -20.09 -0.96
CA TRP A 198 11.13 -18.94 -0.09
C TRP A 198 11.68 -17.75 -0.89
N ASN A 199 12.64 -17.99 -1.80
CA ASN A 199 13.20 -16.94 -2.65
C ASN A 199 12.14 -16.34 -3.59
N ARG A 200 11.23 -17.15 -4.11
CA ARG A 200 10.10 -16.67 -4.92
C ARG A 200 9.16 -15.80 -4.09
N GLY A 201 8.83 -16.21 -2.87
CA GLY A 201 8.02 -15.43 -1.93
C GLY A 201 8.67 -14.08 -1.61
N ARG A 202 9.97 -14.09 -1.30
CA ARG A 202 10.72 -12.86 -1.05
C ARG A 202 10.75 -11.94 -2.27
N TYR A 203 10.94 -12.48 -3.48
CA TYR A 203 10.89 -11.71 -4.72
C TYR A 203 9.54 -11.01 -4.91
N LEU A 204 8.45 -11.71 -4.63
CA LEU A 204 7.10 -11.15 -4.74
C LEU A 204 6.82 -10.11 -3.67
N VAL A 205 7.14 -10.38 -2.41
CA VAL A 205 6.84 -9.48 -1.28
C VAL A 205 7.70 -8.21 -1.32
N ASP A 206 9.02 -8.37 -1.53
CA ASP A 206 9.97 -7.24 -1.49
C ASP A 206 10.09 -6.51 -2.83
N GLY A 207 9.56 -7.10 -3.91
CA GLY A 207 9.64 -6.57 -5.28
C GLY A 207 8.25 -6.23 -5.83
N ALA A 208 7.72 -7.07 -6.72
CA ALA A 208 6.50 -6.78 -7.46
C ALA A 208 5.30 -6.47 -6.56
N GLY A 209 5.06 -7.24 -5.51
CA GLY A 209 3.94 -7.05 -4.60
C GLY A 209 4.07 -5.87 -3.65
N HIS A 210 5.27 -5.26 -3.53
CA HIS A 210 5.56 -4.05 -2.72
C HIS A 210 4.82 -3.97 -1.36
N CYS A 211 4.65 -5.11 -0.68
CA CYS A 211 3.84 -5.20 0.55
C CYS A 211 4.32 -4.21 1.63
N ALA A 212 5.63 -3.92 1.67
CA ALA A 212 6.22 -2.96 2.58
C ALA A 212 5.72 -1.52 2.37
N ALA A 213 5.19 -1.18 1.19
CA ALA A 213 4.65 0.16 0.91
C ALA A 213 3.49 0.54 1.85
N CYS A 214 2.66 -0.44 2.21
CA CYS A 214 1.55 -0.29 3.15
C CYS A 214 1.87 -0.86 4.54
N HIS A 215 2.48 -2.05 4.61
CA HIS A 215 2.70 -2.78 5.85
C HIS A 215 3.96 -2.39 6.62
N SER A 216 4.63 -1.30 6.28
CA SER A 216 5.77 -0.77 7.05
C SER A 216 5.54 0.68 7.47
N PRO A 217 5.98 1.08 8.68
CA PRO A 217 5.83 2.47 9.10
C PRO A 217 6.77 3.37 8.30
N ARG A 218 6.35 4.62 8.13
CA ARG A 218 7.13 5.67 7.46
C ARG A 218 7.58 6.73 8.44
N ASN A 219 8.76 7.29 8.22
CA ASN A 219 9.24 8.45 8.96
C ASN A 219 8.58 9.75 8.46
N SER A 220 8.89 10.87 9.10
CA SER A 220 8.34 12.21 8.76
C SER A 220 8.68 12.69 7.34
N LEU A 221 9.66 12.09 6.67
CA LEU A 221 10.02 12.39 5.28
C LEU A 221 9.42 11.37 4.29
N GLY A 222 8.55 10.49 4.75
CA GLY A 222 7.90 9.46 3.93
C GLY A 222 8.77 8.24 3.61
N GLY A 223 10.01 8.17 4.11
CA GLY A 223 10.89 7.02 3.95
C GLY A 223 10.47 5.84 4.85
N SER A 224 10.59 4.61 4.36
CA SER A 224 10.30 3.41 5.14
C SER A 224 11.26 3.22 6.30
N VAL A 225 10.76 2.80 7.47
CA VAL A 225 11.57 2.49 8.65
C VAL A 225 12.01 1.03 8.58
N SER A 226 13.16 0.76 7.98
CA SER A 226 13.63 -0.60 7.66
C SER A 226 13.70 -1.56 8.85
N LYS A 227 13.96 -1.06 10.06
CA LYS A 227 13.97 -1.87 11.30
C LYS A 227 12.58 -2.40 11.69
N GLN A 228 11.52 -1.82 11.13
CA GLN A 228 10.14 -2.20 11.38
C GLN A 228 9.44 -2.62 10.08
N ALA A 229 10.21 -3.13 9.11
CA ALA A 229 9.67 -3.60 7.86
C ALA A 229 8.58 -4.65 8.10
N LEU A 230 7.44 -4.49 7.41
CA LEU A 230 6.27 -5.38 7.46
C LEU A 230 5.59 -5.51 8.87
N GLN A 231 5.91 -4.60 9.80
CA GLN A 231 5.33 -4.60 11.16
C GLN A 231 4.11 -3.67 11.30
N GLY A 232 3.51 -3.29 10.19
CA GLY A 232 2.34 -2.43 10.12
C GLY A 232 2.67 -0.99 9.76
N GLY A 233 1.70 -0.30 9.15
CA GLY A 233 1.85 1.08 8.71
C GLY A 233 0.53 1.79 8.46
N LEU A 234 0.55 3.13 8.47
CA LEU A 234 -0.61 3.95 8.13
C LEU A 234 -0.72 4.14 6.62
N VAL A 235 -1.93 4.00 6.09
CA VAL A 235 -2.31 4.23 4.70
C VAL A 235 -3.56 5.11 4.69
N GLY A 236 -3.38 6.42 4.64
CA GLY A 236 -4.48 7.37 4.80
C GLY A 236 -5.16 7.21 6.17
N THR A 237 -6.44 6.90 6.18
CA THR A 237 -7.24 6.64 7.38
C THR A 237 -7.32 5.15 7.74
N TRP A 238 -6.48 4.32 7.14
CA TRP A 238 -6.38 2.89 7.37
C TRP A 238 -5.03 2.54 8.01
N PHE A 239 -5.00 1.46 8.75
CA PHE A 239 -3.78 0.87 9.27
C PHE A 239 -3.62 -0.54 8.68
N ALA A 240 -2.57 -0.74 7.88
CA ALA A 240 -2.16 -2.05 7.41
C ALA A 240 -1.47 -2.81 8.56
N PRO A 241 -1.94 -4.00 8.97
CA PRO A 241 -1.43 -4.70 10.14
C PRO A 241 -0.03 -5.26 9.93
N ASN A 242 0.58 -5.73 11.03
CA ASN A 242 1.81 -6.51 11.02
C ASN A 242 1.59 -7.83 10.27
N ILE A 243 2.45 -8.13 9.29
CA ILE A 243 2.41 -9.36 8.49
C ILE A 243 3.66 -10.23 8.67
N THR A 244 4.42 -10.02 9.76
CA THR A 244 5.51 -10.89 10.17
C THR A 244 5.01 -12.06 11.03
N ASN A 245 5.91 -12.96 11.44
CA ASN A 245 5.58 -14.11 12.28
C ASN A 245 5.40 -13.74 13.78
N ASP A 246 4.86 -12.56 14.06
CA ASP A 246 4.48 -12.16 15.42
C ASP A 246 3.21 -12.89 15.87
N HIS A 247 3.22 -13.45 17.08
CA HIS A 247 2.10 -14.24 17.60
C HIS A 247 0.96 -13.39 18.15
N TYR A 248 1.20 -12.13 18.51
CA TYR A 248 0.14 -11.28 19.06
C TYR A 248 -0.53 -10.42 17.97
N LEU A 249 0.25 -9.70 17.16
CA LEU A 249 -0.28 -8.75 16.18
C LEU A 249 -0.06 -9.16 14.71
N GLY A 250 0.69 -10.22 14.46
CA GLY A 250 1.07 -10.67 13.12
C GLY A 250 0.47 -12.02 12.74
N LEU A 251 1.13 -12.67 11.80
CA LEU A 251 0.71 -13.94 11.19
C LEU A 251 1.22 -15.18 11.97
N GLY A 252 1.78 -15.01 13.18
CA GLY A 252 2.42 -16.09 13.92
C GLY A 252 1.52 -17.31 14.16
N ASP A 253 0.25 -17.10 14.45
CA ASP A 253 -0.72 -18.18 14.68
C ASP A 253 -1.47 -18.61 13.41
N SER A 254 -1.34 -17.91 12.28
CA SER A 254 -1.99 -18.27 11.03
C SER A 254 -1.25 -19.43 10.35
N THR A 255 -1.99 -20.34 9.73
CA THR A 255 -1.42 -21.36 8.86
C THR A 255 -1.06 -20.75 7.49
N ILE A 256 -0.22 -21.46 6.72
CA ILE A 256 0.10 -21.06 5.34
C ILE A 256 -1.18 -21.01 4.51
N GLU A 257 -2.06 -21.99 4.68
CA GLU A 257 -3.34 -22.11 3.96
C GLU A 257 -4.26 -20.93 4.25
N GLN A 258 -4.36 -20.49 5.50
CA GLN A 258 -5.15 -19.30 5.88
C GLN A 258 -4.61 -18.02 5.22
N ILE A 259 -3.28 -17.86 5.14
CA ILE A 259 -2.67 -16.72 4.46
C ILE A 259 -2.96 -16.77 2.96
N VAL A 260 -2.84 -17.97 2.35
CA VAL A 260 -3.17 -18.17 0.93
C VAL A 260 -4.64 -17.87 0.67
N ASP A 261 -5.55 -18.36 1.50
CA ASP A 261 -6.99 -18.11 1.37
C ASP A 261 -7.30 -16.62 1.49
N TYR A 262 -6.71 -15.94 2.47
CA TYR A 262 -6.89 -14.49 2.62
C TYR A 262 -6.44 -13.71 1.38
N LEU A 263 -5.25 -14.01 0.87
CA LEU A 263 -4.71 -13.34 -0.32
C LEU A 263 -5.49 -13.70 -1.59
N LYS A 264 -6.06 -14.91 -1.67
CA LYS A 264 -6.81 -15.38 -2.84
C LYS A 264 -8.25 -14.92 -2.87
N THR A 265 -8.89 -14.93 -1.71
CA THR A 265 -10.35 -14.77 -1.60
C THR A 265 -10.77 -13.52 -0.83
N GLY A 266 -9.82 -12.91 -0.13
CA GLY A 266 -10.06 -11.77 0.75
C GLY A 266 -10.52 -12.14 2.15
N SER A 267 -10.50 -13.44 2.51
CA SER A 267 -10.85 -13.88 3.86
C SER A 267 -10.13 -15.17 4.24
N ASP A 268 -9.70 -15.24 5.49
CA ASP A 268 -9.18 -16.46 6.13
C ASP A 268 -10.26 -17.23 6.94
N GLY A 269 -11.51 -16.83 6.77
CA GLY A 269 -12.65 -17.37 7.53
C GLY A 269 -13.02 -16.56 8.78
N VAL A 270 -12.13 -15.68 9.26
CA VAL A 270 -12.36 -14.77 10.40
C VAL A 270 -12.32 -13.31 9.94
N ALA A 271 -11.18 -12.87 9.40
CA ALA A 271 -11.04 -11.53 8.83
C ALA A 271 -11.58 -11.49 7.40
N VAL A 272 -12.21 -10.38 7.04
CA VAL A 272 -12.61 -10.05 5.66
C VAL A 272 -11.94 -8.75 5.26
N ALA A 273 -11.26 -8.75 4.12
CA ALA A 273 -10.56 -7.56 3.61
C ALA A 273 -11.54 -6.46 3.22
N SER A 274 -11.17 -5.22 3.51
CA SER A 274 -11.89 -4.01 3.13
C SER A 274 -10.90 -2.87 2.86
N GLY A 275 -11.39 -1.77 2.29
CA GLY A 275 -10.55 -0.60 1.97
C GLY A 275 -9.36 -0.95 1.07
N PRO A 276 -8.17 -0.35 1.29
CA PRO A 276 -7.01 -0.54 0.42
C PRO A 276 -6.57 -1.99 0.24
N MET A 277 -6.73 -2.84 1.28
CA MET A 277 -6.39 -4.27 1.15
C MET A 277 -7.39 -5.02 0.25
N ALA A 278 -8.67 -4.63 0.25
CA ALA A 278 -9.64 -5.19 -0.69
C ALA A 278 -9.25 -4.84 -2.13
N GLU A 279 -8.86 -3.59 -2.41
CA GLU A 279 -8.37 -3.17 -3.74
C GLU A 279 -7.13 -3.97 -4.18
N ALA A 280 -6.16 -4.18 -3.27
CA ALA A 280 -4.97 -4.97 -3.56
C ALA A 280 -5.31 -6.44 -3.89
N ILE A 281 -6.30 -7.01 -3.21
CA ILE A 281 -6.76 -8.38 -3.52
C ILE A 281 -7.53 -8.39 -4.84
N GLU A 282 -8.46 -7.48 -5.05
CA GLU A 282 -9.31 -7.39 -6.24
C GLU A 282 -8.48 -7.19 -7.51
N ASN A 283 -7.45 -6.35 -7.49
CA ASN A 283 -6.65 -6.03 -8.66
C ASN A 283 -5.41 -6.92 -8.83
N SER A 284 -4.87 -7.48 -7.75
CA SER A 284 -3.59 -8.19 -7.75
C SER A 284 -3.72 -9.62 -7.23
N THR A 285 -3.74 -9.85 -5.92
CA THR A 285 -3.41 -11.16 -5.36
C THR A 285 -4.39 -12.28 -5.73
N GLN A 286 -5.68 -11.99 -5.94
CA GLN A 286 -6.63 -13.01 -6.41
C GLN A 286 -6.24 -13.63 -7.76
N HIS A 287 -5.47 -12.90 -8.58
CA HIS A 287 -5.03 -13.35 -9.90
C HIS A 287 -3.75 -14.18 -9.86
N LEU A 288 -3.04 -14.20 -8.73
CA LEU A 288 -1.81 -14.97 -8.58
C LEU A 288 -2.09 -16.48 -8.50
N SER A 289 -1.10 -17.26 -8.91
CA SER A 289 -1.13 -18.70 -8.77
C SER A 289 -1.08 -19.12 -7.30
N ASN A 290 -1.69 -20.26 -6.96
CA ASN A 290 -1.61 -20.80 -5.61
C ASN A 290 -0.14 -21.07 -5.19
N ALA A 291 0.74 -21.39 -6.13
CA ALA A 291 2.17 -21.59 -5.86
C ALA A 291 2.83 -20.27 -5.40
N ASP A 292 2.54 -19.16 -6.09
CA ASP A 292 3.09 -17.85 -5.73
C ASP A 292 2.49 -17.32 -4.42
N LEU A 293 1.19 -17.51 -4.18
CA LEU A 293 0.56 -17.15 -2.90
C LEU A 293 1.13 -17.95 -1.74
N ARG A 294 1.39 -19.25 -1.95
CA ARG A 294 2.06 -20.09 -0.95
C ARG A 294 3.49 -19.64 -0.72
N ALA A 295 4.23 -19.30 -1.76
CA ALA A 295 5.59 -18.75 -1.65
C ALA A 295 5.61 -17.46 -0.81
N ILE A 296 4.65 -16.54 -1.05
CA ILE A 296 4.47 -15.33 -0.24
C ILE A 296 4.24 -15.72 1.23
N ALA A 297 3.33 -16.65 1.53
CA ALA A 297 3.02 -17.08 2.88
C ALA A 297 4.24 -17.70 3.57
N VAL A 298 5.00 -18.56 2.88
CA VAL A 298 6.24 -19.17 3.38
C VAL A 298 7.27 -18.10 3.75
N TYR A 299 7.47 -17.10 2.89
CA TYR A 299 8.38 -16.01 3.17
C TYR A 299 7.92 -15.19 4.39
N LEU A 300 6.67 -14.73 4.43
CA LEU A 300 6.13 -13.93 5.53
C LEU A 300 6.22 -14.67 6.88
N LYS A 301 5.92 -15.98 6.90
CA LYS A 301 6.04 -16.81 8.09
C LYS A 301 7.48 -17.02 8.55
N SER A 302 8.48 -16.80 7.71
CA SER A 302 9.90 -16.89 8.09
C SER A 302 10.43 -15.59 8.69
N LEU A 303 9.72 -14.47 8.57
CA LEU A 303 10.17 -13.19 9.09
C LEU A 303 10.01 -13.13 10.61
N PRO A 304 11.05 -12.71 11.35
CA PRO A 304 10.96 -12.63 12.80
C PRO A 304 9.91 -11.61 13.23
N GLY A 305 9.02 -12.01 14.12
CA GLY A 305 8.11 -11.10 14.80
C GLY A 305 8.84 -10.22 15.81
N ALA A 306 8.39 -8.98 15.99
CA ALA A 306 8.80 -8.19 17.16
C ALA A 306 8.02 -8.71 18.37
N PRO A 307 8.69 -9.18 19.45
CA PRO A 307 7.97 -9.71 20.59
C PRO A 307 7.16 -8.61 21.26
N GLN A 308 5.85 -8.70 21.13
CA GLN A 308 4.90 -7.84 21.81
C GLN A 308 4.03 -8.67 22.73
N SER A 309 3.76 -8.14 23.93
CA SER A 309 2.85 -8.77 24.88
C SER A 309 1.52 -8.06 24.88
N PRO A 310 0.39 -8.81 24.87
CA PRO A 310 -0.92 -8.19 24.97
C PRO A 310 -1.04 -7.40 26.29
N PRO A 311 -1.77 -6.27 26.29
CA PRO A 311 -2.08 -5.56 27.52
C PRO A 311 -2.96 -6.41 28.44
N VAL A 312 -3.11 -5.97 29.68
CA VAL A 312 -4.08 -6.57 30.61
C VAL A 312 -5.49 -6.27 30.09
N ALA A 313 -6.31 -7.31 29.96
CA ALA A 313 -7.71 -7.14 29.56
C ALA A 313 -8.48 -6.26 30.55
N LEU A 314 -9.38 -5.45 30.05
CA LEU A 314 -10.30 -4.69 30.90
C LEU A 314 -11.25 -5.65 31.63
N SER A 315 -11.59 -5.26 32.88
CA SER A 315 -12.63 -6.00 33.63
C SER A 315 -13.99 -5.82 32.97
N SER A 316 -14.82 -6.86 32.98
CA SER A 316 -16.24 -6.75 32.58
C SER A 316 -17.03 -5.76 33.42
N SER A 317 -16.57 -5.42 34.62
CA SER A 317 -17.16 -4.38 35.48
C SER A 317 -16.73 -2.94 35.12
N ASP A 318 -15.80 -2.77 34.20
CA ASP A 318 -15.46 -1.44 33.68
C ASP A 318 -16.65 -0.83 32.96
N THR A 319 -16.99 0.41 33.31
CA THR A 319 -18.20 1.08 32.77
C THR A 319 -18.19 1.22 31.25
N ARG A 320 -16.99 1.33 30.63
CA ARG A 320 -16.84 1.34 29.15
C ARG A 320 -17.20 0.00 28.55
N MET A 321 -16.80 -1.10 29.22
CA MET A 321 -17.15 -2.45 28.80
C MET A 321 -18.67 -2.69 28.88
N GLN A 322 -19.33 -2.21 29.92
CA GLN A 322 -20.78 -2.35 30.09
C GLN A 322 -21.54 -1.56 29.02
N ARG A 323 -21.27 -0.26 28.85
CA ARG A 323 -21.89 0.58 27.81
C ARG A 323 -21.55 0.08 26.40
N GLY A 324 -20.32 -0.36 26.20
CA GLY A 324 -19.89 -0.94 24.93
C GLY A 324 -20.63 -2.24 24.58
N ALA A 325 -20.89 -3.09 25.58
CA ALA A 325 -21.70 -4.32 25.40
C ALA A 325 -23.14 -3.99 24.99
N GLU A 326 -23.77 -3.02 25.67
CA GLU A 326 -25.14 -2.58 25.33
C GLU A 326 -25.17 -1.98 23.91
N GLY A 327 -24.23 -1.13 23.56
CA GLY A 327 -24.13 -0.55 22.21
C GLY A 327 -23.87 -1.62 21.13
N TYR A 328 -23.00 -2.58 21.42
CA TYR A 328 -22.71 -3.70 20.50
C TYR A 328 -23.95 -4.56 20.25
N GLU A 329 -24.68 -4.92 21.30
CA GLU A 329 -25.90 -5.71 21.19
C GLU A 329 -26.94 -5.04 20.28
N VAL A 330 -27.13 -3.73 20.44
CA VAL A 330 -28.14 -2.98 19.68
C VAL A 330 -27.75 -2.72 18.24
N HIS A 331 -26.46 -2.47 17.96
CA HIS A 331 -26.02 -1.92 16.67
C HIS A 331 -25.16 -2.85 15.84
N CYS A 332 -24.55 -3.88 16.43
CA CYS A 332 -23.50 -4.68 15.77
C CYS A 332 -23.81 -6.19 15.75
N SER A 333 -24.43 -6.73 16.81
CA SER A 333 -24.60 -8.16 17.03
C SER A 333 -25.40 -8.86 15.93
N ALA A 334 -26.36 -8.17 15.31
CA ALA A 334 -27.19 -8.73 14.22
C ALA A 334 -26.37 -9.21 13.01
N CYS A 335 -25.24 -8.57 12.73
CA CYS A 335 -24.35 -8.94 11.64
C CYS A 335 -23.09 -9.65 12.13
N HIS A 336 -22.49 -9.16 13.23
CA HIS A 336 -21.22 -9.67 13.74
C HIS A 336 -21.35 -10.82 14.75
N GLY A 337 -22.59 -11.25 15.07
CA GLY A 337 -22.86 -12.30 16.03
C GLY A 337 -22.74 -11.85 17.48
N THR A 338 -23.38 -12.56 18.41
CA THR A 338 -23.36 -12.23 19.86
C THR A 338 -22.01 -12.56 20.51
N ALA A 339 -21.29 -13.53 19.97
CA ALA A 339 -19.94 -13.90 20.39
C ALA A 339 -18.82 -13.28 19.50
N GLY A 340 -19.16 -12.30 18.66
CA GLY A 340 -18.21 -11.66 17.76
C GLY A 340 -17.66 -12.59 16.67
N GLU A 341 -18.41 -13.64 16.33
CA GLU A 341 -18.01 -14.68 15.37
C GLU A 341 -18.11 -14.25 13.91
N GLY A 342 -18.93 -13.22 13.61
CA GLY A 342 -19.20 -12.79 12.25
C GLY A 342 -19.89 -13.84 11.38
N VAL A 343 -19.71 -13.74 10.07
CA VAL A 343 -20.14 -14.76 9.10
C VAL A 343 -18.92 -15.09 8.24
N SER A 344 -18.49 -16.35 8.31
CA SER A 344 -17.27 -16.81 7.61
C SER A 344 -17.28 -16.39 6.15
N HIS A 345 -16.17 -15.80 5.69
CA HIS A 345 -15.95 -15.26 4.35
C HIS A 345 -16.87 -14.12 3.89
N MET A 346 -17.74 -13.61 4.75
CA MET A 346 -18.70 -12.58 4.38
C MET A 346 -18.69 -11.38 5.32
N ILE A 347 -18.73 -11.62 6.64
CA ILE A 347 -18.75 -10.57 7.67
C ILE A 347 -17.63 -10.85 8.65
N THR A 348 -16.74 -9.87 8.81
CA THR A 348 -15.59 -9.97 9.72
C THR A 348 -16.01 -10.42 11.11
N GLY A 349 -15.37 -11.49 11.60
CA GLY A 349 -15.37 -11.86 13.00
C GLY A 349 -14.39 -11.01 13.81
N PHE A 350 -14.69 -10.84 15.08
CA PHE A 350 -13.86 -10.10 16.03
C PHE A 350 -13.06 -11.03 16.95
N ALA A 351 -13.63 -12.17 17.30
CA ALA A 351 -12.95 -13.17 18.12
C ALA A 351 -11.72 -13.72 17.40
N GLY A 352 -10.53 -13.51 17.97
CA GLY A 352 -9.26 -13.96 17.40
C GLY A 352 -8.74 -13.16 16.21
N ASN A 353 -9.40 -12.09 15.81
CA ASN A 353 -8.96 -11.24 14.70
C ASN A 353 -7.84 -10.30 15.16
N LYS A 354 -6.61 -10.57 14.72
CA LYS A 354 -5.41 -9.81 15.11
C LYS A 354 -5.45 -8.35 14.64
N SER A 355 -6.09 -8.07 13.51
CA SER A 355 -6.11 -6.72 12.93
C SER A 355 -6.84 -5.69 13.78
N ILE A 356 -7.75 -6.13 14.67
CA ILE A 356 -8.44 -5.22 15.60
C ILE A 356 -7.68 -4.98 16.91
N LEU A 357 -6.59 -5.71 17.15
CA LEU A 357 -5.82 -5.63 18.41
C LEU A 357 -4.70 -4.60 18.36
N VAL A 358 -4.35 -4.12 17.18
CA VAL A 358 -3.28 -3.12 16.99
C VAL A 358 -3.56 -1.83 17.77
N ASP A 359 -2.51 -1.13 18.21
CA ASP A 359 -2.66 0.12 18.97
C ASP A 359 -3.29 1.25 18.13
N SER A 360 -3.08 1.23 16.81
CA SER A 360 -3.76 2.14 15.87
C SER A 360 -5.25 1.84 15.82
N THR A 361 -6.07 2.86 15.97
CA THR A 361 -7.54 2.74 15.94
C THR A 361 -8.14 3.24 14.62
N GLU A 362 -7.30 3.69 13.69
CA GLU A 362 -7.69 4.35 12.44
C GLU A 362 -8.64 3.50 11.61
N THR A 363 -8.29 2.24 11.34
CA THR A 363 -9.16 1.33 10.56
C THR A 363 -10.51 1.14 11.24
N LEU A 364 -10.52 0.84 12.54
CA LEU A 364 -11.77 0.57 13.27
C LEU A 364 -12.68 1.80 13.31
N THR A 365 -12.12 2.95 13.64
CA THR A 365 -12.88 4.20 13.70
C THR A 365 -13.34 4.67 12.31
N SER A 366 -12.49 4.51 11.28
CA SER A 366 -12.83 4.81 9.90
C SER A 366 -14.00 3.95 9.40
N VAL A 367 -13.93 2.63 9.64
CA VAL A 367 -14.97 1.68 9.21
C VAL A 367 -16.31 1.94 9.92
N VAL A 368 -16.31 2.21 11.23
CA VAL A 368 -17.56 2.49 11.95
C VAL A 368 -18.16 3.83 11.52
N LEU A 369 -17.33 4.85 11.33
CA LEU A 369 -17.80 6.18 10.93
C LEU A 369 -18.24 6.23 9.46
N GLY A 370 -17.41 5.73 8.55
CA GLY A 370 -17.62 5.85 7.11
C GLY A 370 -18.33 4.69 6.44
N GLY A 371 -18.50 3.58 7.16
CA GLY A 371 -18.90 2.32 6.57
C GLY A 371 -17.76 1.65 5.81
N ALA A 372 -18.00 0.44 5.32
CA ALA A 372 -17.05 -0.29 4.50
C ALA A 372 -17.77 -1.30 3.59
N ARG A 373 -17.12 -1.67 2.48
CA ARG A 373 -17.51 -2.80 1.65
C ARG A 373 -16.44 -3.89 1.77
N GLY A 374 -16.88 -5.10 1.99
CA GLY A 374 -16.02 -6.29 1.91
C GLY A 374 -15.51 -6.49 0.50
N VAL A 375 -14.38 -7.16 0.38
CA VAL A 375 -13.74 -7.52 -0.88
C VAL A 375 -14.69 -8.30 -1.80
N HIS A 376 -14.52 -8.13 -3.10
CA HIS A 376 -15.22 -8.84 -4.16
C HIS A 376 -14.19 -9.57 -5.03
N THR A 377 -14.29 -10.88 -5.10
CA THR A 377 -13.35 -11.74 -5.82
C THR A 377 -14.06 -12.73 -6.72
N HIS A 378 -13.31 -13.46 -7.55
CA HIS A 378 -13.88 -14.53 -8.36
C HIS A 378 -14.53 -15.63 -7.52
N THR A 379 -14.06 -15.84 -6.28
CA THR A 379 -14.63 -16.85 -5.36
C THR A 379 -15.85 -16.31 -4.63
N TYR A 380 -15.77 -15.08 -4.16
CA TYR A 380 -16.86 -14.40 -3.43
C TYR A 380 -17.22 -13.12 -4.16
N VAL A 381 -18.19 -13.24 -5.07
CA VAL A 381 -18.56 -12.16 -5.99
C VAL A 381 -19.39 -11.03 -5.37
N THR A 382 -19.82 -11.17 -4.12
CA THR A 382 -20.59 -10.15 -3.42
C THR A 382 -19.93 -9.79 -2.10
N GLY A 383 -19.32 -8.63 -2.02
CA GLY A 383 -18.81 -8.08 -0.76
C GLY A 383 -19.96 -7.56 0.10
N ALA A 384 -20.00 -7.95 1.37
CA ALA A 384 -20.96 -7.41 2.33
C ALA A 384 -20.68 -5.92 2.58
N GLY A 385 -21.73 -5.12 2.72
CA GLY A 385 -21.64 -3.71 3.09
C GLY A 385 -21.87 -3.51 4.58
N MET A 386 -20.95 -2.83 5.26
CA MET A 386 -21.16 -2.28 6.59
C MET A 386 -21.66 -0.83 6.48
N PRO A 387 -22.80 -0.47 7.09
CA PRO A 387 -23.31 0.89 7.04
C PRO A 387 -22.44 1.86 7.84
N ALA A 388 -22.48 3.14 7.49
CA ALA A 388 -21.87 4.21 8.26
C ALA A 388 -22.72 4.53 9.51
N PHE A 389 -22.07 4.79 10.63
CA PHE A 389 -22.71 5.16 11.90
C PHE A 389 -22.38 6.60 12.35
N ASP A 390 -21.71 7.39 11.51
CA ASP A 390 -21.34 8.78 11.82
C ASP A 390 -22.54 9.68 12.16
N TRP A 391 -23.68 9.40 11.57
CA TRP A 391 -24.94 10.13 11.78
C TRP A 391 -25.73 9.66 12.98
N LYS A 392 -25.42 8.47 13.55
CA LYS A 392 -26.25 7.79 14.56
C LYS A 392 -25.60 7.73 15.94
N LEU A 393 -24.27 7.47 15.97
CA LEU A 393 -23.53 7.25 17.20
C LEU A 393 -22.61 8.43 17.51
N SER A 394 -22.57 8.82 18.78
CA SER A 394 -21.61 9.78 19.31
C SER A 394 -20.21 9.19 19.38
N ASP A 395 -19.19 10.05 19.49
CA ASP A 395 -17.80 9.62 19.60
C ASP A 395 -17.55 8.76 20.84
N SER A 396 -18.24 9.03 21.95
CA SER A 396 -18.13 8.24 23.17
C SER A 396 -18.80 6.86 23.04
N GLU A 397 -19.94 6.77 22.39
CA GLU A 397 -20.61 5.47 22.15
C GLU A 397 -19.76 4.57 21.23
N ILE A 398 -19.21 5.12 20.14
CA ILE A 398 -18.29 4.41 19.26
C ILE A 398 -17.05 3.94 20.03
N ALA A 399 -16.45 4.80 20.85
CA ALA A 399 -15.28 4.48 21.65
C ALA A 399 -15.56 3.31 22.64
N ASP A 400 -16.70 3.33 23.31
CA ASP A 400 -17.12 2.28 24.26
C ASP A 400 -17.37 0.95 23.50
N ILE A 401 -18.09 0.98 22.37
CA ILE A 401 -18.34 -0.22 21.52
C ILE A 401 -17.02 -0.81 21.05
N LEU A 402 -16.12 0.00 20.50
CA LEU A 402 -14.82 -0.47 20.02
C LEU A 402 -13.94 -0.99 21.16
N THR A 403 -14.00 -0.37 22.35
CA THR A 403 -13.32 -0.86 23.54
C THR A 403 -13.83 -2.23 23.96
N PHE A 404 -15.16 -2.44 23.93
CA PHE A 404 -15.78 -3.73 24.21
C PHE A 404 -15.33 -4.81 23.20
N VAL A 405 -15.42 -4.54 21.89
CA VAL A 405 -15.00 -5.47 20.82
C VAL A 405 -13.53 -5.88 20.99
N ARG A 406 -12.66 -4.95 21.33
CA ARG A 406 -11.22 -5.16 21.51
C ARG A 406 -10.82 -5.85 22.81
N ASN A 407 -11.76 -6.03 23.75
CA ASN A 407 -11.48 -6.65 25.07
C ASN A 407 -12.46 -7.80 25.40
N SER A 408 -13.25 -8.27 24.43
CA SER A 408 -14.18 -9.40 24.57
C SER A 408 -13.69 -10.63 23.81
N TRP A 409 -14.27 -11.78 24.09
CA TRP A 409 -14.05 -13.05 23.36
C TRP A 409 -12.56 -13.48 23.29
N GLY A 410 -11.81 -13.21 24.35
CA GLY A 410 -10.37 -13.50 24.42
C GLY A 410 -9.46 -12.39 23.86
N ASN A 411 -10.01 -11.37 23.25
CA ASN A 411 -9.27 -10.21 22.80
C ASN A 411 -8.71 -9.41 23.97
N ARG A 412 -7.54 -8.82 23.79
CA ARG A 412 -6.87 -7.96 24.77
C ARG A 412 -6.15 -6.85 24.04
N ALA A 413 -6.70 -5.62 24.07
CA ALA A 413 -6.11 -4.46 23.43
C ALA A 413 -6.40 -3.18 24.24
N ARG A 414 -5.68 -2.11 23.97
CA ARG A 414 -5.89 -0.83 24.62
C ARG A 414 -7.28 -0.29 24.32
N PRO A 415 -7.93 0.41 25.28
CA PRO A 415 -9.22 1.07 25.06
C PRO A 415 -9.13 2.11 23.92
N VAL A 416 -10.25 2.33 23.25
CA VAL A 416 -10.43 3.45 22.31
C VAL A 416 -10.97 4.64 23.07
N THR A 417 -10.53 5.86 22.71
CA THR A 417 -11.00 7.09 23.34
C THR A 417 -11.92 7.87 22.40
N ALA A 418 -12.81 8.69 22.98
CA ALA A 418 -13.70 9.56 22.22
C ALA A 418 -12.92 10.58 21.36
N GLU A 419 -11.75 11.03 21.83
CA GLU A 419 -10.87 11.94 21.08
C GLU A 419 -10.30 11.29 19.82
N GLN A 420 -9.97 10.00 19.87
CA GLN A 420 -9.52 9.25 18.69
C GLN A 420 -10.65 9.15 17.65
N VAL A 421 -11.89 8.89 18.10
CA VAL A 421 -13.05 8.85 17.20
C VAL A 421 -13.34 10.23 16.62
N ALA A 422 -13.33 11.29 17.44
CA ALA A 422 -13.53 12.67 16.99
C ALA A 422 -12.45 13.10 15.96
N SER A 423 -11.19 12.71 16.20
CA SER A 423 -10.10 12.96 15.25
C SER A 423 -10.35 12.30 13.90
N MET A 424 -10.77 11.03 13.88
CA MET A 424 -11.11 10.32 12.65
C MET A 424 -12.33 10.92 11.95
N ARG A 425 -13.38 11.27 12.68
CA ARG A 425 -14.56 11.97 12.13
C ARG A 425 -14.15 13.23 11.38
N LYS A 426 -13.25 14.03 11.95
CA LYS A 426 -12.69 15.22 11.31
C LYS A 426 -11.86 14.89 10.06
N GLN A 427 -11.06 13.83 10.09
CA GLN A 427 -10.25 13.40 8.94
C GLN A 427 -11.13 12.93 7.77
N LEU A 428 -12.18 12.18 8.04
CA LEU A 428 -13.12 11.72 7.01
C LEU A 428 -13.87 12.88 6.35
N ASP A 429 -14.19 13.93 7.06
CA ASP A 429 -14.82 15.14 6.53
C ASP A 429 -13.88 15.91 5.59
N LEU A 430 -12.57 15.83 5.82
CA LEU A 430 -11.55 16.43 4.95
C LEU A 430 -11.22 15.57 3.71
N GLN A 431 -11.73 14.34 3.61
CA GLN A 431 -11.46 13.40 2.52
C GLN A 431 -12.76 12.90 1.85
N PRO A 432 -13.55 13.78 1.19
CA PRO A 432 -14.83 13.41 0.60
C PRO A 432 -14.72 12.29 -0.46
N GLN A 433 -13.56 12.07 -1.05
CA GLN A 433 -13.33 11.03 -2.06
C GLN A 433 -13.28 9.61 -1.47
N MET A 434 -12.86 9.43 -0.22
CA MET A 434 -12.92 8.13 0.46
C MET A 434 -14.37 7.71 0.77
N ARG A 435 -15.27 8.67 0.99
CA ARG A 435 -16.71 8.40 1.12
C ARG A 435 -17.33 7.93 -0.21
N ALA A 436 -16.85 8.44 -1.33
CA ALA A 436 -17.37 8.09 -2.67
C ALA A 436 -16.89 6.70 -3.15
N SER A 437 -15.74 6.21 -2.69
CA SER A 437 -15.25 4.86 -3.02
C SER A 437 -15.91 3.75 -2.19
N VAL A 438 -16.61 4.11 -1.12
CA VAL A 438 -17.35 3.17 -0.25
C VAL A 438 -18.82 3.00 -0.69
N GLN A 439 -19.31 3.83 -1.63
CA GLN A 439 -20.62 3.69 -2.28
C GLN A 439 -20.50 2.90 -3.59
#